data_4b340dbff4b79803f07026522392463f
#
_entry.id   4b340dbff4b79803f07026522392463f
#
_cell.length_a   1.000
_cell.length_b   1.000
_cell.length_c   1.000
_cell.angle_alpha   90.00
_cell.angle_beta   90.00
_cell.angle_gamma   90.00
#
_symmetry.space_group_name_H-M   'P 1'
#
loop_
_entity.id
_entity.type
_entity.pdbx_description
1 polymer ?
#
loop_
_entity_poly.entity_id
_entity_poly.type
_entity_poly.pdbx_seq_one_letter_code
_entity_poly.pdbx_strand_id
1 'polypeptide(L)'
;MMRTNRSATVTRKTGETDITITLTLDRNQDIHVDTGIGFLDHMLHLLAKHGRFGLAVKAVGDTYVDAHHTVEDIALTLGQALTQALGDKAGIERYGDAWVPMDEALTQVVIDLSGRPYLVFNGEFTAPVLGGNFETELVEDFFQALAVSGAMNLHVRNEYGRNTHHIIESMFKATGRALRKAVTINPDIQGVNSTKGMI
;
A
#
# COMPACT_ATOMS: atom_id res chain seq x y z
N MET A 1 -15.79 21.46 13.72
CA MET A 1 -15.57 20.15 14.37
C MET A 1 -14.14 19.71 14.07
N MET A 2 -13.29 19.52 15.09
CA MET A 2 -11.97 18.93 14.85
C MET A 2 -12.20 17.50 14.35
N ARG A 3 -11.77 17.20 13.11
CA ARG A 3 -11.83 15.82 12.61
C ARG A 3 -10.90 14.96 13.44
N THR A 4 -11.41 13.89 14.00
CA THR A 4 -10.60 12.83 14.60
C THR A 4 -9.62 12.33 13.56
N ASN A 5 -8.35 12.24 13.94
CA ASN A 5 -7.30 11.73 13.07
C ASN A 5 -7.62 10.26 12.71
N ARG A 6 -7.84 9.96 11.42
CA ARG A 6 -8.10 8.58 10.96
C ARG A 6 -6.81 7.78 11.04
N SER A 7 -6.70 6.97 12.08
CA SER A 7 -5.49 6.18 12.37
C SER A 7 -5.88 4.81 12.92
N ALA A 8 -5.10 3.80 12.61
CA ALA A 8 -5.26 2.46 13.16
C ALA A 8 -3.89 1.83 13.44
N THR A 9 -3.86 1.00 14.48
CA THR A 9 -2.71 0.14 14.80
C THR A 9 -3.17 -1.31 14.73
N VAL A 10 -2.49 -2.11 13.93
CA VAL A 10 -2.77 -3.54 13.77
C VAL A 10 -1.52 -4.32 14.11
N THR A 11 -1.70 -5.38 14.90
CA THR A 11 -0.66 -6.36 15.19
C THR A 11 -1.10 -7.72 14.65
N ARG A 12 -0.20 -8.36 13.88
CA ARG A 12 -0.36 -9.71 13.36
C ARG A 12 0.81 -10.56 13.84
N LYS A 13 0.49 -11.67 14.50
CA LYS A 13 1.48 -12.63 14.99
C LYS A 13 1.11 -14.02 14.54
N THR A 14 2.03 -14.67 13.87
CA THR A 14 1.95 -16.07 13.40
C THR A 14 3.08 -16.88 13.99
N GLY A 15 3.28 -18.11 13.51
CA GLY A 15 4.47 -18.88 13.83
C GLY A 15 5.72 -18.42 13.09
N GLU A 16 5.55 -17.61 12.04
CA GLU A 16 6.60 -17.19 11.09
C GLU A 16 6.93 -15.71 11.24
N THR A 17 5.96 -14.86 11.62
CA THR A 17 6.11 -13.41 11.66
C THR A 17 5.52 -12.80 12.93
N ASP A 18 6.07 -11.63 13.34
CA ASP A 18 5.52 -10.75 14.38
C ASP A 18 5.58 -9.30 13.86
N ILE A 19 4.42 -8.75 13.51
CA ILE A 19 4.30 -7.50 12.76
C ILE A 19 3.37 -6.54 13.49
N THR A 20 3.78 -5.30 13.64
CA THR A 20 2.92 -4.20 14.13
C THR A 20 3.00 -3.04 13.16
N ILE A 21 1.85 -2.58 12.67
CA ILE A 21 1.74 -1.43 11.77
C ILE A 21 0.79 -0.40 12.35
N THR A 22 1.24 0.85 12.41
CA THR A 22 0.39 2.02 12.67
C THR A 22 0.31 2.86 11.40
N LEU A 23 -0.89 3.06 10.89
CA LEU A 23 -1.18 3.90 9.72
C LEU A 23 -2.03 5.10 10.12
N THR A 24 -1.64 6.30 9.70
CA THR A 24 -2.37 7.56 9.90
C THR A 24 -2.64 8.23 8.56
N LEU A 25 -3.92 8.49 8.24
CA LEU A 25 -4.33 8.97 6.91
C LEU A 25 -4.29 10.49 6.76
N ASP A 26 -4.54 11.25 7.82
CA ASP A 26 -4.88 12.69 7.71
C ASP A 26 -3.72 13.64 8.02
N ARG A 27 -2.60 13.16 8.47
CA ARG A 27 -1.42 13.97 8.82
C ARG A 27 -0.17 13.36 8.23
N ASN A 28 0.68 14.22 7.66
CA ASN A 28 2.04 13.86 7.34
C ASN A 28 2.82 13.74 8.65
N GLN A 29 2.84 12.56 9.22
CA GLN A 29 3.58 12.24 10.45
C GLN A 29 4.92 11.58 10.09
N ASP A 30 5.72 11.31 11.11
CA ASP A 30 6.97 10.61 10.94
C ASP A 30 6.75 9.23 10.31
N ILE A 31 7.69 8.83 9.46
CA ILE A 31 7.69 7.52 8.81
C ILE A 31 8.84 6.72 9.41
N HIS A 32 8.50 5.61 10.06
CA HIS A 32 9.44 4.68 10.65
C HIS A 32 9.16 3.27 10.14
N VAL A 33 10.07 2.72 9.35
CA VAL A 33 9.90 1.38 8.76
C VAL A 33 11.13 0.55 9.11
N ASP A 34 10.89 -0.61 9.71
CA ASP A 34 11.89 -1.58 10.10
C ASP A 34 11.31 -2.99 9.87
N THR A 35 11.60 -3.56 8.70
CA THR A 35 11.12 -4.88 8.29
C THR A 35 12.21 -5.94 8.25
N GLY A 36 13.49 -5.52 8.40
CA GLY A 36 14.64 -6.39 8.17
C GLY A 36 14.95 -6.62 6.68
N ILE A 37 14.15 -6.04 5.76
CA ILE A 37 14.30 -6.15 4.31
C ILE A 37 14.49 -4.75 3.75
N GLY A 38 15.74 -4.32 3.55
CA GLY A 38 16.07 -2.92 3.27
C GLY A 38 15.40 -2.35 2.02
N PHE A 39 15.20 -3.17 0.97
CA PHE A 39 14.47 -2.72 -0.22
C PHE A 39 12.99 -2.48 0.07
N LEU A 40 12.34 -3.34 0.84
CA LEU A 40 10.94 -3.15 1.26
C LEU A 40 10.78 -1.93 2.17
N ASP A 41 11.73 -1.71 3.10
CA ASP A 41 11.73 -0.51 3.95
C ASP A 41 11.71 0.76 3.09
N HIS A 42 12.55 0.81 2.05
CA HIS A 42 12.60 1.92 1.11
C HIS A 42 11.27 2.08 0.35
N MET A 43 10.68 0.99 -0.13
CA MET A 43 9.41 1.03 -0.87
C MET A 43 8.24 1.50 0.00
N LEU A 44 8.12 1.01 1.23
CA LEU A 44 7.08 1.44 2.17
C LEU A 44 7.26 2.90 2.60
N HIS A 45 8.50 3.34 2.79
CA HIS A 45 8.80 4.76 3.04
C HIS A 45 8.31 5.65 1.89
N LEU A 46 8.57 5.26 0.63
CA LEU A 46 8.12 6.00 -0.55
C LEU A 46 6.59 6.01 -0.66
N LEU A 47 5.92 4.87 -0.44
CA LEU A 47 4.46 4.79 -0.43
C LEU A 47 3.87 5.79 0.58
N ALA A 48 4.36 5.76 1.82
CA ALA A 48 3.88 6.63 2.87
C ALA A 48 4.19 8.11 2.57
N LYS A 49 5.41 8.42 2.12
CA LYS A 49 5.84 9.78 1.78
C LYS A 49 5.00 10.40 0.68
N HIS A 50 4.80 9.67 -0.43
CA HIS A 50 4.04 10.14 -1.58
C HIS A 50 2.53 10.11 -1.34
N GLY A 51 2.05 9.22 -0.45
CA GLY A 51 0.68 9.21 0.07
C GLY A 51 0.42 10.26 1.13
N ARG A 52 1.47 10.92 1.67
CA ARG A 52 1.37 11.86 2.81
C ARG A 52 0.71 11.21 4.03
N PHE A 53 1.05 9.94 4.27
CA PHE A 53 0.61 9.16 5.42
C PHE A 53 1.66 9.20 6.54
N GLY A 54 1.22 9.09 7.79
CA GLY A 54 2.07 8.62 8.86
C GLY A 54 2.11 7.10 8.82
N LEU A 55 3.30 6.50 8.90
CA LEU A 55 3.47 5.06 8.85
C LEU A 55 4.58 4.61 9.81
N ALA A 56 4.21 3.76 10.77
CA ALA A 56 5.18 3.04 11.58
C ALA A 56 5.01 1.53 11.31
N VAL A 57 6.08 0.88 10.89
CA VAL A 57 6.13 -0.56 10.64
C VAL A 57 7.27 -1.14 11.46
N LYS A 58 6.96 -2.15 12.26
CA LYS A 58 7.94 -3.01 12.89
C LYS A 58 7.59 -4.45 12.59
N ALA A 59 8.52 -5.17 11.96
CA ALA A 59 8.33 -6.57 11.61
C ALA A 59 9.57 -7.39 11.98
N VAL A 60 9.32 -8.60 12.46
CA VAL A 60 10.31 -9.66 12.59
C VAL A 60 9.71 -10.88 11.93
N GLY A 61 10.41 -11.46 10.97
CA GLY A 61 9.98 -12.67 10.27
C GLY A 61 11.13 -13.65 10.08
N ASP A 62 10.81 -14.81 9.56
CA ASP A 62 11.70 -15.93 9.29
C ASP A 62 12.54 -15.74 8.01
N THR A 63 13.10 -14.54 7.83
CA THR A 63 13.88 -14.13 6.64
C THR A 63 15.12 -14.98 6.37
N TYR A 64 15.44 -15.92 7.26
CA TYR A 64 16.45 -16.96 7.02
C TYR A 64 15.94 -18.06 6.06
N VAL A 65 14.63 -18.18 5.88
CA VAL A 65 14.00 -19.02 4.85
C VAL A 65 14.03 -18.26 3.52
N ASP A 66 13.26 -17.17 3.43
CA ASP A 66 13.23 -16.16 2.37
C ASP A 66 12.44 -14.93 2.87
N ALA A 67 12.14 -13.97 1.98
CA ALA A 67 11.39 -12.79 2.35
C ALA A 67 9.85 -12.95 2.23
N HIS A 68 9.35 -14.05 1.68
CA HIS A 68 7.95 -14.22 1.25
C HIS A 68 6.95 -13.97 2.40
N HIS A 69 7.04 -14.77 3.48
CA HIS A 69 6.10 -14.67 4.60
C HIS A 69 6.08 -13.26 5.20
N THR A 70 7.26 -12.63 5.31
CA THR A 70 7.38 -11.28 5.87
C THR A 70 6.75 -10.23 4.98
N VAL A 71 6.98 -10.28 3.67
CA VAL A 71 6.42 -9.34 2.68
C VAL A 71 4.91 -9.46 2.62
N GLU A 72 4.38 -10.69 2.50
CA GLU A 72 2.94 -10.94 2.44
C GLU A 72 2.23 -10.48 3.72
N ASP A 73 2.72 -10.87 4.89
CA ASP A 73 2.11 -10.54 6.18
C ASP A 73 2.17 -9.04 6.50
N ILE A 74 3.21 -8.33 6.05
CA ILE A 74 3.26 -6.85 6.11
C ILE A 74 2.14 -6.26 5.25
N ALA A 75 1.97 -6.73 4.01
CA ALA A 75 0.93 -6.22 3.11
C ALA A 75 -0.48 -6.49 3.64
N LEU A 76 -0.73 -7.70 4.19
CA LEU A 76 -1.97 -8.06 4.87
C LEU A 76 -2.25 -7.12 6.05
N THR A 77 -1.25 -6.89 6.89
CA THR A 77 -1.38 -6.04 8.08
C THR A 77 -1.60 -4.57 7.69
N LEU A 78 -0.92 -4.07 6.64
CA LEU A 78 -1.11 -2.71 6.13
C LEU A 78 -2.52 -2.51 5.56
N GLY A 79 -3.04 -3.47 4.80
CA GLY A 79 -4.40 -3.43 4.27
C GLY A 79 -5.46 -3.44 5.38
N GLN A 80 -5.26 -4.23 6.43
CA GLN A 80 -6.12 -4.22 7.61
C GLN A 80 -6.07 -2.86 8.34
N ALA A 81 -4.88 -2.28 8.50
CA ALA A 81 -4.74 -0.96 9.09
C ALA A 81 -5.44 0.13 8.26
N LEU A 82 -5.35 0.05 6.92
CA LEU A 82 -6.09 0.93 6.02
C LEU A 82 -7.59 0.80 6.21
N THR A 83 -8.13 -0.41 6.21
CA THR A 83 -9.57 -0.67 6.39
C THR A 83 -10.07 -0.15 7.73
N GLN A 84 -9.33 -0.39 8.83
CA GLN A 84 -9.69 0.11 10.16
C GLN A 84 -9.61 1.64 10.24
N ALA A 85 -8.59 2.27 9.66
CA ALA A 85 -8.45 3.72 9.66
C ALA A 85 -9.52 4.41 8.82
N LEU A 86 -10.04 3.77 7.76
CA LEU A 86 -11.12 4.29 6.93
C LEU A 86 -12.49 4.23 7.62
N GLY A 87 -12.70 3.27 8.51
CA GLY A 87 -13.98 3.06 9.18
C GLY A 87 -15.11 2.77 8.18
N ASP A 88 -16.19 3.51 8.26
CA ASP A 88 -17.38 3.37 7.40
C ASP A 88 -17.23 3.93 5.99
N LYS A 89 -16.06 4.50 5.66
CA LYS A 89 -15.76 5.11 4.36
C LYS A 89 -16.70 6.28 3.96
N ALA A 90 -17.37 6.90 4.93
CA ALA A 90 -18.24 8.03 4.65
C ALA A 90 -17.44 9.28 4.25
N GLY A 91 -17.91 9.98 3.21
CA GLY A 91 -17.35 11.24 2.74
C GLY A 91 -15.99 11.14 2.05
N ILE A 92 -15.46 9.95 1.75
CA ILE A 92 -14.22 9.82 0.99
C ILE A 92 -14.49 9.87 -0.53
N GLU A 93 -13.46 10.23 -1.30
CA GLU A 93 -13.49 10.18 -2.77
C GLU A 93 -13.75 8.76 -3.29
N ARG A 94 -13.28 7.74 -2.59
CA ARG A 94 -13.36 6.32 -2.90
C ARG A 94 -12.47 5.89 -4.05
N TYR A 95 -12.42 6.67 -5.14
CA TYR A 95 -11.59 6.40 -6.30
C TYR A 95 -10.31 7.23 -6.27
N GLY A 96 -9.21 6.65 -6.69
CA GLY A 96 -7.96 7.36 -6.84
C GLY A 96 -7.12 6.76 -7.94
N ASP A 97 -6.39 7.63 -8.62
CA ASP A 97 -5.46 7.25 -9.69
C ASP A 97 -4.20 8.08 -9.61
N ALA A 98 -3.11 7.53 -10.11
CA ALA A 98 -1.86 8.26 -10.29
C ALA A 98 -1.04 7.69 -11.43
N TRP A 99 -0.40 8.58 -12.19
CA TRP A 99 0.67 8.28 -13.11
C TRP A 99 1.97 8.81 -12.51
N VAL A 100 2.98 7.97 -12.36
CA VAL A 100 4.25 8.35 -11.74
C VAL A 100 5.42 7.86 -12.60
N PRO A 101 6.23 8.78 -13.11
CA PRO A 101 7.50 8.44 -13.74
C PRO A 101 8.58 8.23 -12.67
N MET A 102 9.53 7.36 -12.95
CA MET A 102 10.82 7.26 -12.27
C MET A 102 11.89 7.09 -13.36
N ASP A 103 12.59 8.16 -13.67
CA ASP A 103 13.49 8.25 -14.82
C ASP A 103 12.85 7.69 -16.10
N GLU A 104 13.31 6.54 -16.59
CA GLU A 104 12.84 5.89 -17.81
C GLU A 104 11.64 4.96 -17.59
N ALA A 105 11.17 4.77 -16.34
CA ALA A 105 10.00 3.94 -16.03
C ALA A 105 8.75 4.81 -15.84
N LEU A 106 7.60 4.30 -16.24
CA LEU A 106 6.29 4.91 -16.02
C LEU A 106 5.29 3.89 -15.51
N THR A 107 4.62 4.19 -14.40
CA THR A 107 3.58 3.34 -13.83
C THR A 107 2.28 4.11 -13.63
N GLN A 108 1.16 3.44 -13.95
CA GLN A 108 -0.19 3.84 -13.61
C GLN A 108 -0.74 2.98 -12.48
N VAL A 109 -1.37 3.61 -11.49
CA VAL A 109 -2.15 2.92 -10.46
C VAL A 109 -3.56 3.50 -10.40
N VAL A 110 -4.57 2.62 -10.33
CA VAL A 110 -5.99 2.99 -10.14
C VAL A 110 -6.58 2.18 -9.00
N ILE A 111 -7.32 2.84 -8.11
CA ILE A 111 -7.89 2.25 -6.89
C ILE A 111 -9.39 2.54 -6.81
N ASP A 112 -10.18 1.53 -6.43
CA ASP A 112 -11.54 1.66 -5.93
C ASP A 112 -11.64 1.00 -4.54
N LEU A 113 -11.87 1.79 -3.50
CA LEU A 113 -12.08 1.32 -2.12
C LEU A 113 -13.46 0.68 -1.95
N SER A 114 -13.80 -0.24 -2.83
CA SER A 114 -15.13 -0.80 -3.07
C SER A 114 -15.63 -1.80 -2.03
N GLY A 115 -14.80 -2.24 -1.10
CA GLY A 115 -15.12 -3.36 -0.21
C GLY A 115 -14.98 -4.75 -0.86
N ARG A 116 -14.63 -4.81 -2.14
CA ARG A 116 -14.46 -6.06 -2.91
C ARG A 116 -13.02 -6.16 -3.41
N PRO A 117 -12.24 -7.12 -2.89
CA PRO A 117 -10.84 -7.25 -3.29
C PRO A 117 -10.69 -7.75 -4.74
N TYR A 118 -9.83 -7.09 -5.50
CA TYR A 118 -9.40 -7.55 -6.81
C TYR A 118 -8.07 -6.88 -7.19
N LEU A 119 -7.08 -7.66 -7.60
CA LEU A 119 -5.84 -7.14 -8.17
C LEU A 119 -5.82 -7.33 -9.69
N VAL A 120 -5.41 -6.29 -10.41
CA VAL A 120 -4.87 -6.40 -11.77
C VAL A 120 -3.43 -5.93 -11.70
N PHE A 121 -2.50 -6.82 -11.94
CA PHE A 121 -1.08 -6.54 -11.95
C PHE A 121 -0.50 -6.72 -13.35
N ASN A 122 0.28 -5.74 -13.79
CA ASN A 122 1.05 -5.81 -15.03
C ASN A 122 2.41 -5.16 -14.77
N GLY A 123 3.42 -5.98 -14.54
CA GLY A 123 4.80 -5.57 -14.36
C GLY A 123 5.73 -6.73 -14.68
N GLU A 124 6.77 -6.45 -15.45
CA GLU A 124 7.81 -7.41 -15.77
C GLU A 124 9.14 -6.92 -15.19
N PHE A 125 9.88 -7.82 -14.55
CA PHE A 125 11.13 -7.51 -13.89
C PHE A 125 12.27 -8.30 -14.51
N THR A 126 13.35 -7.60 -14.89
CA THR A 126 14.54 -8.24 -15.47
C THR A 126 15.55 -8.70 -14.43
N ALA A 127 15.58 -8.05 -13.25
CA ALA A 127 16.42 -8.45 -12.15
C ALA A 127 15.59 -9.31 -11.17
N PRO A 128 15.98 -10.56 -10.86
CA PRO A 128 15.18 -11.44 -10.01
C PRO A 128 15.25 -11.07 -8.52
N VAL A 129 16.31 -10.38 -8.08
CA VAL A 129 16.52 -10.00 -6.67
C VAL A 129 17.07 -8.58 -6.59
N LEU A 130 16.58 -7.80 -5.63
CA LEU A 130 17.06 -6.46 -5.30
C LEU A 130 17.47 -6.38 -3.82
N GLY A 131 18.42 -5.49 -3.51
CA GLY A 131 18.89 -5.26 -2.14
C GLY A 131 19.48 -6.50 -1.44
N GLY A 132 19.74 -7.58 -2.17
CA GLY A 132 20.35 -8.80 -1.70
C GLY A 132 19.40 -9.84 -1.09
N ASN A 133 18.18 -9.45 -0.70
CA ASN A 133 17.21 -10.35 -0.07
C ASN A 133 15.75 -10.00 -0.37
N PHE A 134 15.47 -9.38 -1.50
CA PHE A 134 14.11 -9.08 -1.95
C PHE A 134 13.93 -9.65 -3.35
N GLU A 135 13.24 -10.76 -3.46
CA GLU A 135 12.84 -11.39 -4.72
C GLU A 135 11.77 -10.52 -5.39
N THR A 136 11.97 -10.17 -6.67
CA THR A 136 11.08 -9.23 -7.35
C THR A 136 9.69 -9.79 -7.66
N GLU A 137 9.52 -11.11 -7.67
CA GLU A 137 8.21 -11.78 -7.74
C GLU A 137 7.30 -11.41 -6.57
N LEU A 138 7.87 -11.14 -5.39
CA LEU A 138 7.12 -10.72 -4.19
C LEU A 138 6.41 -9.37 -4.33
N VAL A 139 6.69 -8.62 -5.37
CA VAL A 139 5.99 -7.34 -5.64
C VAL A 139 4.52 -7.59 -5.96
N GLU A 140 4.21 -8.59 -6.78
CA GLU A 140 2.82 -8.98 -7.09
C GLU A 140 2.13 -9.52 -5.84
N ASP A 141 2.80 -10.38 -5.06
CA ASP A 141 2.27 -10.93 -3.80
C ASP A 141 1.96 -9.82 -2.79
N PHE A 142 2.85 -8.82 -2.65
CA PHE A 142 2.61 -7.64 -1.82
C PHE A 142 1.32 -6.91 -2.23
N PHE A 143 1.15 -6.59 -3.51
CA PHE A 143 -0.03 -5.88 -3.99
C PHE A 143 -1.29 -6.74 -3.90
N GLN A 144 -1.18 -8.05 -4.09
CA GLN A 144 -2.29 -8.99 -3.92
C GLN A 144 -2.78 -9.02 -2.47
N ALA A 145 -1.87 -9.20 -1.52
CA ALA A 145 -2.18 -9.22 -0.09
C ALA A 145 -2.77 -7.87 0.37
N LEU A 146 -2.20 -6.75 -0.11
CA LEU A 146 -2.71 -5.41 0.17
C LEU A 146 -4.12 -5.19 -0.39
N ALA A 147 -4.41 -5.62 -1.62
CA ALA A 147 -5.73 -5.50 -2.23
C ALA A 147 -6.78 -6.33 -1.48
N VAL A 148 -6.41 -7.56 -1.09
CA VAL A 148 -7.30 -8.47 -0.35
C VAL A 148 -7.66 -7.91 1.01
N SER A 149 -6.67 -7.57 1.83
CA SER A 149 -6.91 -7.12 3.21
C SER A 149 -7.37 -5.67 3.29
N GLY A 150 -7.02 -4.83 2.30
CA GLY A 150 -7.54 -3.47 2.13
C GLY A 150 -8.94 -3.41 1.53
N ALA A 151 -9.51 -4.57 1.13
CA ALA A 151 -10.83 -4.71 0.54
C ALA A 151 -11.07 -3.70 -0.61
N MET A 152 -10.14 -3.68 -1.59
CA MET A 152 -10.15 -2.72 -2.69
C MET A 152 -9.89 -3.38 -4.03
N ASN A 153 -10.38 -2.77 -5.11
CA ASN A 153 -9.85 -3.05 -6.43
C ASN A 153 -8.56 -2.23 -6.60
N LEU A 154 -7.50 -2.89 -6.97
CA LEU A 154 -6.18 -2.30 -7.17
C LEU A 154 -5.66 -2.71 -8.55
N HIS A 155 -5.44 -1.73 -9.41
CA HIS A 155 -4.82 -1.93 -10.71
C HIS A 155 -3.46 -1.27 -10.69
N VAL A 156 -2.40 -2.06 -10.89
CA VAL A 156 -1.00 -1.62 -10.96
C VAL A 156 -0.48 -2.01 -12.33
N ARG A 157 -0.14 -1.01 -13.15
CA ARG A 157 0.33 -1.22 -14.51
C ARG A 157 1.62 -0.45 -14.74
N ASN A 158 2.71 -1.18 -14.98
CA ASN A 158 3.91 -0.58 -15.55
C ASN A 158 3.73 -0.48 -17.06
N GLU A 159 3.79 0.73 -17.59
CA GLU A 159 3.63 0.98 -19.02
C GLU A 159 4.93 0.71 -19.78
N TYR A 160 6.04 1.09 -19.17
CA TYR A 160 7.38 0.84 -19.67
C TYR A 160 8.44 1.13 -18.61
N GLY A 161 9.62 0.58 -18.79
CA GLY A 161 10.80 0.76 -17.95
C GLY A 161 11.85 -0.31 -18.26
N ARG A 162 13.07 -0.09 -17.82
CA ARG A 162 14.18 -1.04 -18.01
C ARG A 162 14.85 -1.42 -16.69
N ASN A 163 14.95 -0.48 -15.78
CA ASN A 163 15.55 -0.70 -14.47
C ASN A 163 14.48 -1.22 -13.50
N THR A 164 14.62 -2.45 -13.05
CA THR A 164 13.68 -3.09 -12.12
C THR A 164 13.43 -2.27 -10.86
N HIS A 165 14.46 -1.64 -10.28
CA HIS A 165 14.31 -0.76 -9.12
C HIS A 165 13.41 0.44 -9.46
N HIS A 166 13.63 1.12 -10.59
CA HIS A 166 12.82 2.26 -11.01
C HIS A 166 11.36 1.87 -11.28
N ILE A 167 11.14 0.70 -11.89
CA ILE A 167 9.79 0.17 -12.12
C ILE A 167 9.06 -0.02 -10.79
N ILE A 168 9.65 -0.76 -9.86
CA ILE A 168 9.02 -1.05 -8.56
C ILE A 168 8.83 0.23 -7.73
N GLU A 169 9.84 1.10 -7.70
CA GLU A 169 9.74 2.38 -7.00
C GLU A 169 8.60 3.24 -7.55
N SER A 170 8.41 3.30 -8.87
CA SER A 170 7.29 4.02 -9.49
C SER A 170 5.93 3.42 -9.10
N MET A 171 5.83 2.08 -8.95
CA MET A 171 4.61 1.41 -8.48
C MET A 171 4.24 1.81 -7.06
N PHE A 172 5.19 1.79 -6.12
CA PHE A 172 4.92 2.17 -4.74
C PHE A 172 4.59 3.67 -4.58
N LYS A 173 5.28 4.54 -5.30
CA LYS A 173 4.97 5.98 -5.34
C LYS A 173 3.57 6.25 -5.92
N ALA A 174 3.23 5.59 -7.03
CA ALA A 174 1.92 5.73 -7.67
C ALA A 174 0.80 5.22 -6.75
N THR A 175 1.02 4.08 -6.07
CA THR A 175 0.07 3.52 -5.10
C THR A 175 -0.17 4.48 -3.94
N GLY A 176 0.88 5.06 -3.36
CA GLY A 176 0.75 6.06 -2.30
C GLY A 176 -0.08 7.27 -2.76
N ARG A 177 0.18 7.78 -3.96
CA ARG A 177 -0.56 8.93 -4.54
C ARG A 177 -2.01 8.59 -4.86
N ALA A 178 -2.28 7.42 -5.44
CA ALA A 178 -3.64 6.96 -5.75
C ALA A 178 -4.45 6.75 -4.45
N LEU A 179 -3.86 6.11 -3.43
CA LEU A 179 -4.46 5.98 -2.11
C LEU A 179 -4.77 7.35 -1.49
N ARG A 180 -3.84 8.32 -1.57
CA ARG A 180 -4.07 9.68 -1.05
C ARG A 180 -5.33 10.30 -1.65
N LYS A 181 -5.51 10.16 -2.97
CA LYS A 181 -6.74 10.61 -3.64
C LYS A 181 -7.97 9.87 -3.10
N ALA A 182 -7.96 8.55 -3.13
CA ALA A 182 -9.09 7.70 -2.76
C ALA A 182 -9.59 7.95 -1.32
N VAL A 183 -8.67 8.17 -0.36
CA VAL A 183 -9.00 8.39 1.06
C VAL A 183 -9.35 9.85 1.39
N THR A 184 -9.18 10.77 0.44
CA THR A 184 -9.44 12.20 0.68
C THR A 184 -10.92 12.40 0.99
N ILE A 185 -11.19 13.14 2.06
CA ILE A 185 -12.56 13.54 2.41
C ILE A 185 -12.97 14.69 1.50
N ASN A 186 -14.09 14.50 0.81
CA ASN A 186 -14.75 15.51 0.00
C ASN A 186 -16.01 16.01 0.72
N PRO A 187 -16.13 17.31 1.04
CA PRO A 187 -17.28 17.84 1.76
C PRO A 187 -18.60 17.76 0.95
N ASP A 188 -18.51 17.59 -0.36
CA ASP A 188 -19.69 17.48 -1.23
C ASP A 188 -20.28 16.07 -1.24
N ILE A 189 -19.53 15.07 -0.70
CA ILE A 189 -19.98 13.67 -0.60
C ILE A 189 -20.65 13.46 0.76
N GLN A 190 -21.96 13.24 0.74
CA GLN A 190 -22.74 12.89 1.93
C GLN A 190 -22.88 11.36 2.06
N GLY A 191 -22.45 10.80 3.21
CA GLY A 191 -22.46 9.35 3.41
C GLY A 191 -21.42 8.64 2.55
N VAL A 192 -21.77 7.46 2.09
CA VAL A 192 -20.86 6.59 1.31
C VAL A 192 -21.01 6.89 -0.17
N ASN A 193 -19.91 7.09 -0.88
CA ASN A 193 -19.89 7.35 -2.34
C ASN A 193 -20.29 6.08 -3.14
N SER A 194 -21.57 5.71 -3.06
CA SER A 194 -22.13 4.52 -3.70
C SER A 194 -23.64 4.70 -3.93
N THR A 195 -24.10 4.38 -5.12
CA THR A 195 -25.54 4.34 -5.46
C THR A 195 -26.31 3.27 -4.67
N LYS A 196 -25.60 2.31 -4.08
CA LYS A 196 -26.18 1.25 -3.21
C LYS A 196 -26.33 1.72 -1.76
N GLY A 197 -25.78 2.90 -1.38
CA GLY A 197 -25.76 3.38 0.00
C GLY A 197 -24.82 2.63 0.93
N MET A 198 -23.99 1.71 0.41
CA MET A 198 -23.01 0.92 1.16
C MET A 198 -21.81 0.54 0.29
N ILE A 199 -20.67 0.28 0.96
CA ILE A 199 -19.42 -0.24 0.37
C ILE A 199 -18.92 -1.40 1.24
#